data_feb079d396cc0175077fa9e5ed4f4700
#
_entry.id   feb079d396cc0175077fa9e5ed4f4700
#
_cell.length_a   1.000
_cell.length_b   1.000
_cell.length_c   1.000
_cell.angle_alpha   90.00
_cell.angle_beta   90.00
_cell.angle_gamma   90.00
#
_symmetry.space_group_name_H-M   'P 1'
#
loop_
_entity.id
_entity.type
_entity.pdbx_description
1 polymer ?
#
loop_
_entity_poly.entity_id
_entity_poly.type
_entity_poly.pdbx_seq_one_letter_code
_entity_poly.pdbx_strand_id
1 'polypeptide(L)'
;MTTLNLPHLRPHQLKLALLQPQIAPNTGNIARACVASGTELHLVRPLGFVLNDKNLRRSAMDYWPRLRLTVHDDSNGFFDFLRRDGARCWLFSSKGEGSLWQTRFTDGDWLIFGSETAGIAESVLAAHPGRVVRIPLAAGERCLNLAAAAAIALFEALRQILSDTMSPSRKGDL
;
A
#
# COMPACT_ATOMS: atom_id res chain seq x y z
N MET A 1 -25.46 17.61 20.76
CA MET A 1 -24.45 17.25 19.76
C MET A 1 -24.67 15.78 19.40
N THR A 2 -25.19 15.51 18.21
CA THR A 2 -25.41 14.13 17.76
C THR A 2 -24.06 13.56 17.37
N THR A 3 -23.52 12.62 18.16
CA THR A 3 -22.29 11.89 17.80
C THR A 3 -22.61 11.05 16.58
N LEU A 4 -22.06 11.43 15.43
CA LEU A 4 -22.10 10.60 14.22
C LEU A 4 -21.35 9.31 14.55
N ASN A 5 -22.08 8.21 14.67
CA ASN A 5 -21.51 6.88 14.84
C ASN A 5 -21.00 6.41 13.47
N LEU A 6 -19.81 6.90 13.10
CA LEU A 6 -19.17 6.48 11.85
C LEU A 6 -18.66 5.04 11.99
N PRO A 7 -18.86 4.21 10.98
CA PRO A 7 -18.34 2.85 11.02
C PRO A 7 -16.80 2.90 11.09
N HIS A 8 -16.23 2.22 12.07
CA HIS A 8 -14.80 2.01 12.16
C HIS A 8 -14.36 0.88 11.21
N LEU A 9 -13.15 1.02 10.66
CA LEU A 9 -12.56 -0.07 9.88
C LEU A 9 -12.36 -1.30 10.77
N ARG A 10 -12.76 -2.47 10.26
CA ARG A 10 -12.50 -3.73 10.94
C ARG A 10 -11.02 -4.10 10.85
N PRO A 11 -10.46 -4.89 11.78
CA PRO A 11 -9.12 -5.43 11.66
C PRO A 11 -8.96 -6.19 10.35
N HIS A 12 -7.80 -6.01 9.71
CA HIS A 12 -7.39 -6.67 8.47
C HIS A 12 -5.87 -6.93 8.49
N GLN A 13 -5.37 -7.74 7.55
CA GLN A 13 -3.96 -8.09 7.43
C GLN A 13 -3.28 -7.50 6.18
N LEU A 14 -3.92 -6.56 5.50
CA LEU A 14 -3.35 -5.86 4.35
C LEU A 14 -2.03 -5.18 4.74
N LYS A 15 -1.02 -5.27 3.89
CA LYS A 15 0.31 -4.70 4.11
C LYS A 15 0.70 -3.79 2.95
N LEU A 16 1.50 -2.76 3.23
CA LEU A 16 2.01 -1.84 2.23
C LEU A 16 3.55 -1.80 2.30
N ALA A 17 4.20 -1.93 1.15
CA ALA A 17 5.65 -1.86 1.07
C ALA A 17 6.11 -0.77 0.10
N LEU A 18 7.16 -0.05 0.50
CA LEU A 18 7.85 0.94 -0.33
C LEU A 18 9.26 0.45 -0.62
N LEU A 19 9.55 0.22 -1.89
CA LEU A 19 10.89 -0.16 -2.36
C LEU A 19 11.71 1.11 -2.58
N GLN A 20 12.76 1.27 -1.78
CA GLN A 20 13.75 2.34 -1.91
C GLN A 20 13.14 3.75 -2.00
N PRO A 21 12.22 4.14 -1.10
CA PRO A 21 11.60 5.46 -1.14
C PRO A 21 12.65 6.56 -0.94
N GLN A 22 12.54 7.65 -1.73
CA GLN A 22 13.54 8.72 -1.76
C GLN A 22 13.10 9.98 -1.03
N ILE A 23 11.80 10.21 -0.90
CA ILE A 23 11.25 11.48 -0.41
C ILE A 23 10.56 11.28 0.94
N ALA A 24 11.21 11.74 2.03
CA ALA A 24 10.71 11.61 3.39
C ALA A 24 9.27 12.10 3.59
N PRO A 25 8.82 13.26 3.07
CA PRO A 25 7.43 13.69 3.15
C PRO A 25 6.42 12.70 2.55
N ASN A 26 6.73 12.04 1.45
CA ASN A 26 5.85 11.02 0.86
C ASN A 26 5.69 9.83 1.80
N THR A 27 6.79 9.30 2.31
CA THR A 27 6.78 8.21 3.29
C THR A 27 6.02 8.60 4.56
N GLY A 28 6.18 9.82 5.06
CA GLY A 28 5.42 10.32 6.21
C GLY A 28 3.92 10.37 5.97
N ASN A 29 3.47 10.81 4.80
CA ASN A 29 2.06 10.84 4.43
C ASN A 29 1.49 9.41 4.27
N ILE A 30 2.28 8.48 3.69
CA ILE A 30 1.91 7.07 3.59
C ILE A 30 1.80 6.44 4.99
N ALA A 31 2.74 6.74 5.88
CA ALA A 31 2.71 6.28 7.26
C ALA A 31 1.40 6.71 7.98
N ARG A 32 0.94 7.96 7.75
CA ARG A 32 -0.37 8.41 8.27
C ARG A 32 -1.53 7.60 7.72
N ALA A 33 -1.55 7.34 6.41
CA ALA A 33 -2.58 6.52 5.79
C ALA A 33 -2.57 5.09 6.36
N CYS A 34 -1.40 4.51 6.57
CA CYS A 34 -1.24 3.20 7.18
C CYS A 34 -1.77 3.16 8.62
N VAL A 35 -1.43 4.13 9.46
CA VAL A 35 -1.96 4.21 10.83
C VAL A 35 -3.47 4.42 10.83
N ALA A 36 -3.98 5.32 9.99
CA ALA A 36 -5.41 5.61 9.89
C ALA A 36 -6.24 4.40 9.44
N SER A 37 -5.65 3.52 8.64
CA SER A 37 -6.29 2.30 8.14
C SER A 37 -6.01 1.05 8.98
N GLY A 38 -5.02 1.08 9.88
CA GLY A 38 -4.56 -0.12 10.59
C GLY A 38 -3.65 -1.02 9.75
N THR A 39 -3.11 -0.52 8.64
CA THR A 39 -2.19 -1.24 7.74
C THR A 39 -0.76 -1.22 8.28
N GLU A 40 -0.02 -2.30 8.10
CA GLU A 40 1.42 -2.36 8.39
C GLU A 40 2.22 -1.77 7.22
N LEU A 41 3.24 -0.95 7.55
CA LEU A 41 4.14 -0.36 6.57
C LEU A 41 5.50 -1.06 6.58
N HIS A 42 5.97 -1.46 5.40
CA HIS A 42 7.30 -2.00 5.20
C HIS A 42 8.13 -1.05 4.35
N LEU A 43 9.35 -0.74 4.77
CA LEU A 43 10.32 0.05 4.01
C LEU A 43 11.47 -0.84 3.61
N VAL A 44 11.85 -0.79 2.34
CA VAL A 44 12.97 -1.57 1.80
C VAL A 44 14.11 -0.62 1.43
N ARG A 45 15.30 -0.85 2.01
CA ARG A 45 16.51 -0.05 1.77
C ARG A 45 17.06 -0.24 0.35
N PRO A 46 17.88 0.73 -0.15
CA PRO A 46 18.29 1.98 0.52
C PRO A 46 17.18 3.02 0.55
N LEU A 47 17.17 3.85 1.61
CA LEU A 47 16.23 4.97 1.73
C LEU A 47 16.95 6.26 1.35
N GLY A 48 16.28 7.16 0.65
CA GLY A 48 16.81 8.50 0.31
C GLY A 48 16.84 9.48 1.48
N PHE A 49 16.50 9.02 2.69
CA PHE A 49 16.42 9.82 3.91
C PHE A 49 16.76 8.97 5.14
N VAL A 50 17.01 9.65 6.26
CA VAL A 50 17.20 8.99 7.56
C VAL A 50 15.84 8.81 8.24
N LEU A 51 15.58 7.62 8.81
CA LEU A 51 14.29 7.33 9.49
C LEU A 51 13.99 8.25 10.67
N ASN A 52 15.00 8.95 11.20
CA ASN A 52 14.86 9.94 12.23
C ASN A 52 14.79 11.40 11.67
N ASP A 53 14.60 11.54 10.35
CA ASP A 53 14.56 12.82 9.66
C ASP A 53 13.41 13.69 10.19
N LYS A 54 13.71 14.98 10.40
CA LYS A 54 12.74 15.96 10.87
C LYS A 54 11.54 16.12 9.92
N ASN A 55 11.78 16.03 8.61
CA ASN A 55 10.73 16.15 7.59
C ASN A 55 9.82 14.91 7.59
N LEU A 56 10.38 13.72 7.78
CA LEU A 56 9.61 12.49 7.96
C LEU A 56 8.67 12.60 9.17
N ARG A 57 9.21 12.99 10.33
CA ARG A 57 8.42 13.16 11.55
C ARG A 57 7.36 14.25 11.41
N ARG A 58 7.71 15.39 10.78
CA ARG A 58 6.77 16.47 10.52
C ARG A 58 5.61 16.02 9.64
N SER A 59 5.85 15.23 8.60
CA SER A 59 4.82 14.73 7.70
C SER A 59 3.97 13.63 8.36
N ALA A 60 4.57 12.77 9.16
CA ALA A 60 3.88 11.73 9.91
C ALA A 60 3.15 12.28 11.16
N MET A 61 3.49 13.48 11.64
CA MET A 61 2.89 14.11 12.83
C MET A 61 2.96 13.17 14.06
N ASP A 62 1.87 13.08 14.82
CA ASP A 62 1.69 12.22 15.99
C ASP A 62 1.37 10.75 15.65
N TYR A 63 1.29 10.41 14.36
CA TYR A 63 1.01 9.05 13.90
C TYR A 63 2.21 8.11 14.03
N TRP A 64 3.44 8.64 13.93
CA TRP A 64 4.67 7.85 13.90
C TRP A 64 4.82 6.84 15.05
N PRO A 65 4.55 7.19 16.34
CA PRO A 65 4.65 6.24 17.44
C PRO A 65 3.63 5.07 17.38
N ARG A 66 2.56 5.22 16.60
CA ARG A 66 1.51 4.21 16.44
C ARG A 66 1.69 3.37 15.19
N LEU A 67 2.68 3.71 14.36
CA LEU A 67 2.94 3.02 13.10
C LEU A 67 3.52 1.63 13.36
N ARG A 68 2.90 0.61 12.79
CA ARG A 68 3.51 -0.71 12.67
C ARG A 68 4.46 -0.69 11.48
N LEU A 69 5.76 -0.57 11.77
CA LEU A 69 6.81 -0.38 10.77
C LEU A 69 7.82 -1.53 10.82
N THR A 70 8.08 -2.13 9.68
CA THR A 70 9.19 -3.06 9.46
C THR A 70 10.14 -2.50 8.41
N VAL A 71 11.44 -2.60 8.63
CA VAL A 71 12.47 -2.16 7.69
C VAL A 71 13.28 -3.36 7.22
N HIS A 72 13.41 -3.52 5.90
CA HIS A 72 14.19 -4.57 5.25
C HIS A 72 15.49 -3.98 4.71
N ASP A 73 16.58 -4.75 4.80
CA ASP A 73 17.91 -4.26 4.43
C ASP A 73 18.12 -4.13 2.92
N ASP A 74 17.43 -4.95 2.12
CA ASP A 74 17.47 -4.87 0.66
C ASP A 74 16.23 -5.52 0.00
N SER A 75 16.11 -5.33 -1.30
CA SER A 75 14.98 -5.85 -2.09
C SER A 75 15.01 -7.38 -2.21
N ASN A 76 16.18 -8.00 -2.29
CA ASN A 76 16.28 -9.46 -2.43
C ASN A 76 15.76 -10.15 -1.17
N GLY A 77 16.24 -9.72 -0.01
CA GLY A 77 15.78 -10.22 1.29
C GLY A 77 14.30 -10.01 1.51
N PHE A 78 13.75 -8.86 1.05
CA PHE A 78 12.33 -8.58 1.11
C PHE A 78 11.50 -9.53 0.22
N PHE A 79 11.88 -9.75 -1.03
CA PHE A 79 11.16 -10.67 -1.92
C PHE A 79 11.34 -12.14 -1.50
N ASP A 80 12.48 -12.50 -0.91
CA ASP A 80 12.66 -13.82 -0.29
C ASP A 80 11.75 -14.04 0.91
N PHE A 81 11.57 -13.01 1.72
CA PHE A 81 10.61 -13.02 2.81
C PHE A 81 9.18 -13.22 2.30
N LEU A 82 8.73 -12.46 1.29
CA LEU A 82 7.41 -12.61 0.69
C LEU A 82 7.17 -14.03 0.14
N ARG A 83 8.15 -14.60 -0.54
CA ARG A 83 8.04 -15.97 -1.08
C ARG A 83 7.88 -17.03 0.01
N ARG A 84 8.62 -16.91 1.11
CA ARG A 84 8.51 -17.83 2.26
C ARG A 84 7.18 -17.73 2.97
N ASP A 85 6.62 -16.53 3.05
CA ASP A 85 5.31 -16.26 3.66
C ASP A 85 4.14 -16.70 2.75
N GLY A 86 4.42 -17.09 1.50
CA GLY A 86 3.38 -17.39 0.50
C GLY A 86 2.50 -16.18 0.16
N ALA A 87 3.04 -14.99 0.39
CA ALA A 87 2.30 -13.74 0.32
C ALA A 87 1.87 -13.41 -1.11
N ARG A 88 0.62 -13.05 -1.28
CA ARG A 88 0.11 -12.51 -2.54
C ARG A 88 0.41 -11.02 -2.61
N CYS A 89 1.16 -10.59 -3.63
CA CYS A 89 1.57 -9.21 -3.79
C CYS A 89 1.05 -8.59 -5.10
N TRP A 90 0.82 -7.29 -5.06
CA TRP A 90 0.43 -6.44 -6.17
C TRP A 90 1.45 -5.32 -6.31
N LEU A 91 2.10 -5.24 -7.46
CA LEU A 91 3.13 -4.25 -7.76
C LEU A 91 2.51 -3.07 -8.51
N PHE A 92 2.57 -1.89 -7.93
CA PHE A 92 1.99 -0.69 -8.52
C PHE A 92 3.01 0.03 -9.41
N SER A 93 2.71 0.07 -10.70
CA SER A 93 3.57 0.69 -11.70
C SER A 93 2.73 1.31 -12.82
N SER A 94 3.20 2.44 -13.39
CA SER A 94 2.60 3.01 -14.60
C SER A 94 2.72 2.11 -15.84
N LYS A 95 3.62 1.12 -15.78
CA LYS A 95 3.83 0.10 -16.83
C LYS A 95 2.90 -1.11 -16.68
N GLY A 96 2.05 -1.14 -15.66
CA GLY A 96 1.14 -2.25 -15.41
C GLY A 96 0.08 -2.40 -16.50
N GLU A 97 -0.18 -3.63 -16.91
CA GLU A 97 -1.27 -3.98 -17.81
C GLU A 97 -2.60 -4.12 -17.06
N GLY A 98 -2.55 -4.56 -15.79
CA GLY A 98 -3.73 -4.67 -14.94
C GLY A 98 -4.23 -3.31 -14.45
N SER A 99 -5.54 -3.12 -14.44
CA SER A 99 -6.16 -1.92 -13.87
C SER A 99 -6.48 -2.13 -12.39
N LEU A 100 -6.24 -1.09 -11.56
CA LEU A 100 -6.68 -1.06 -10.17
C LEU A 100 -8.17 -1.44 -10.02
N TRP A 101 -9.02 -0.94 -10.90
CA TRP A 101 -10.47 -1.16 -10.82
C TRP A 101 -10.90 -2.57 -11.21
N GLN A 102 -10.04 -3.33 -11.88
CA GLN A 102 -10.29 -4.73 -12.26
C GLN A 102 -9.57 -5.72 -11.32
N THR A 103 -8.66 -5.21 -10.51
CA THR A 103 -7.90 -6.02 -9.56
C THR A 103 -8.79 -6.46 -8.39
N ARG A 104 -8.72 -7.74 -8.02
CA ARG A 104 -9.42 -8.30 -6.86
C ARG A 104 -8.46 -8.46 -5.70
N PHE A 105 -8.64 -7.63 -4.67
CA PHE A 105 -7.88 -7.68 -3.43
C PHE A 105 -8.54 -8.59 -2.41
N THR A 106 -7.72 -9.28 -1.61
CA THR A 106 -8.17 -10.07 -0.48
C THR A 106 -7.36 -9.71 0.77
N ASP A 107 -7.86 -10.06 1.92
CA ASP A 107 -7.15 -9.83 3.17
C ASP A 107 -5.81 -10.57 3.18
N GLY A 108 -4.78 -9.94 3.71
CA GLY A 108 -3.40 -10.43 3.68
C GLY A 108 -2.60 -10.05 2.43
N ASP A 109 -3.22 -9.42 1.41
CA ASP A 109 -2.49 -8.95 0.23
C ASP A 109 -1.43 -7.89 0.58
N TRP A 110 -0.39 -7.83 -0.24
CA TRP A 110 0.66 -6.82 -0.19
C TRP A 110 0.51 -5.83 -1.34
N LEU A 111 0.52 -4.54 -1.00
CA LEU A 111 0.55 -3.44 -1.96
C LEU A 111 1.98 -2.90 -2.02
N ILE A 112 2.66 -3.08 -3.15
CA ILE A 112 4.09 -2.78 -3.30
C ILE A 112 4.27 -1.62 -4.27
N PHE A 113 5.00 -0.59 -3.83
CA PHE A 113 5.32 0.60 -4.60
C PHE A 113 6.83 0.74 -4.74
N GLY A 114 7.28 1.24 -5.89
CA GLY A 114 8.68 1.58 -6.14
C GLY A 114 9.04 2.98 -5.66
N SER A 115 10.31 3.36 -5.87
CA SER A 115 10.79 4.71 -5.59
C SER A 115 10.13 5.75 -6.49
N GLU A 116 10.13 7.01 -6.05
CA GLU A 116 9.50 8.12 -6.78
C GLU A 116 10.16 8.38 -8.14
N THR A 117 11.45 8.10 -8.28
CA THR A 117 12.22 8.39 -9.48
C THR A 117 12.34 7.21 -10.43
N ALA A 118 12.68 6.03 -9.91
CA ALA A 118 12.94 4.84 -10.73
C ALA A 118 11.75 3.88 -10.81
N GLY A 119 10.76 4.03 -9.90
CA GLY A 119 9.67 3.07 -9.79
C GLY A 119 10.14 1.71 -9.28
N ILE A 120 9.50 0.65 -9.73
CA ILE A 120 9.89 -0.75 -9.48
C ILE A 120 10.80 -1.22 -10.61
N ALA A 121 11.91 -1.89 -10.28
CA ALA A 121 12.86 -2.42 -11.26
C ALA A 121 12.17 -3.37 -12.27
N GLU A 122 12.55 -3.26 -13.54
CA GLU A 122 11.96 -4.05 -14.63
C GLU A 122 12.06 -5.57 -14.38
N SER A 123 13.19 -6.02 -13.85
CA SER A 123 13.40 -7.43 -13.49
C SER A 123 12.40 -7.92 -12.43
N VAL A 124 12.02 -7.06 -11.49
CA VAL A 124 11.01 -7.37 -10.48
C VAL A 124 9.62 -7.44 -11.11
N LEU A 125 9.28 -6.48 -11.97
CA LEU A 125 7.99 -6.49 -12.69
C LEU A 125 7.85 -7.75 -13.55
N ALA A 126 8.89 -8.10 -14.32
CA ALA A 126 8.92 -9.28 -15.17
C ALA A 126 8.82 -10.61 -14.40
N ALA A 127 9.33 -10.65 -13.16
CA ALA A 127 9.24 -11.83 -12.30
C ALA A 127 7.82 -12.05 -11.70
N HIS A 128 6.90 -11.08 -11.87
CA HIS A 128 5.56 -11.13 -11.29
C HIS A 128 4.47 -10.91 -12.36
N PRO A 129 4.39 -11.76 -13.41
CA PRO A 129 3.40 -11.59 -14.46
C PRO A 129 1.98 -11.66 -13.90
N GLY A 130 1.10 -10.79 -14.39
CA GLY A 130 -0.29 -10.71 -13.92
C GLY A 130 -0.47 -10.08 -12.52
N ARG A 131 0.61 -9.57 -11.91
CA ARG A 131 0.59 -8.90 -10.60
C ARG A 131 0.96 -7.42 -10.65
N VAL A 132 1.19 -6.89 -11.84
CA VAL A 132 1.52 -5.48 -12.04
C VAL A 132 0.25 -4.69 -12.32
N VAL A 133 -0.04 -3.73 -11.47
CA VAL A 133 -1.29 -2.96 -11.47
C VAL A 133 -0.99 -1.50 -11.75
N ARG A 134 -1.82 -0.89 -12.59
CA ARG A 134 -1.80 0.54 -12.89
C ARG A 134 -3.04 1.22 -12.32
N ILE A 135 -2.87 2.39 -11.70
CA ILE A 135 -3.97 3.30 -11.39
C ILE A 135 -4.38 4.00 -12.69
N PRO A 136 -5.64 3.91 -13.13
CA PRO A 136 -6.09 4.61 -14.33
C PRO A 136 -5.97 6.12 -14.17
N LEU A 137 -5.46 6.77 -15.21
CA LEU A 137 -5.27 8.23 -15.28
C LEU A 137 -5.92 8.79 -16.55
N ALA A 138 -6.09 10.10 -16.61
CA ALA A 138 -6.49 10.79 -17.82
C ALA A 138 -5.45 10.59 -18.94
N ALA A 139 -5.89 10.66 -20.19
CA ALA A 139 -5.01 10.52 -21.34
C ALA A 139 -3.90 11.57 -21.31
N GLY A 140 -2.66 11.14 -21.54
CA GLY A 140 -1.47 11.98 -21.53
C GLY A 140 -0.79 12.13 -20.17
N GLU A 141 -1.43 11.74 -19.06
CA GLU A 141 -0.84 11.79 -17.73
C GLU A 141 0.08 10.60 -17.47
N ARG A 142 1.19 10.83 -16.74
CA ARG A 142 2.25 9.84 -16.55
C ARG A 142 2.15 9.08 -15.24
N CYS A 143 1.98 9.78 -14.13
CA CYS A 143 1.94 9.18 -12.79
C CYS A 143 1.32 10.13 -11.76
N LEU A 144 0.93 9.55 -10.64
CA LEU A 144 0.57 10.28 -9.43
C LEU A 144 1.78 10.41 -8.49
N ASN A 145 1.71 11.37 -7.58
CA ASN A 145 2.59 11.37 -6.41
C ASN A 145 2.49 10.03 -5.67
N LEU A 146 3.63 9.53 -5.16
CA LEU A 146 3.69 8.22 -4.50
C LEU A 146 2.70 8.09 -3.34
N ALA A 147 2.58 9.13 -2.49
CA ALA A 147 1.67 9.08 -1.36
C ALA A 147 0.19 9.07 -1.80
N ALA A 148 -0.14 9.79 -2.86
CA ALA A 148 -1.49 9.76 -3.44
C ALA A 148 -1.79 8.39 -4.04
N ALA A 149 -0.87 7.82 -4.82
CA ALA A 149 -1.02 6.49 -5.42
C ALA A 149 -1.20 5.40 -4.34
N ALA A 150 -0.38 5.43 -3.30
CA ALA A 150 -0.45 4.49 -2.19
C ALA A 150 -1.78 4.60 -1.43
N ALA A 151 -2.25 5.81 -1.15
CA ALA A 151 -3.53 6.02 -0.46
C ALA A 151 -4.72 5.52 -1.30
N ILE A 152 -4.74 5.83 -2.61
CA ILE A 152 -5.81 5.38 -3.52
C ILE A 152 -5.86 3.84 -3.56
N ALA A 153 -4.73 3.17 -3.76
CA ALA A 153 -4.67 1.72 -3.83
C ALA A 153 -5.03 1.06 -2.49
N LEU A 154 -4.53 1.62 -1.38
CA LEU A 154 -4.83 1.15 -0.04
C LEU A 154 -6.33 1.19 0.26
N PHE A 155 -6.97 2.33 0.01
CA PHE A 155 -8.39 2.47 0.33
C PHE A 155 -9.30 1.74 -0.66
N GLU A 156 -8.89 1.54 -1.91
CA GLU A 156 -9.61 0.65 -2.82
C GLU A 156 -9.52 -0.82 -2.37
N ALA A 157 -8.35 -1.29 -1.97
CA ALA A 157 -8.19 -2.64 -1.43
C ALA A 157 -9.04 -2.83 -0.16
N LEU A 158 -9.00 -1.87 0.77
CA LEU A 158 -9.83 -1.90 1.97
C LEU A 158 -11.33 -1.90 1.65
N ARG A 159 -11.76 -1.07 0.70
CA ARG A 159 -13.16 -1.05 0.26
C ARG A 159 -13.62 -2.44 -0.17
N GLN A 160 -12.82 -3.15 -0.96
CA GLN A 160 -13.15 -4.50 -1.43
C GLN A 160 -13.20 -5.49 -0.26
N ILE A 161 -12.14 -5.56 0.55
CA ILE A 161 -12.00 -6.49 1.66
C ILE A 161 -13.13 -6.31 2.69
N LEU A 162 -13.51 -5.06 2.98
CA LEU A 162 -14.52 -4.76 4.00
C LEU A 162 -15.94 -4.86 3.44
N SER A 163 -16.15 -4.62 2.14
CA SER A 163 -17.47 -4.75 1.50
C SER A 163 -17.93 -6.21 1.41
N ASP A 164 -17.01 -7.14 1.16
CA ASP A 164 -17.34 -8.57 1.10
C ASP A 164 -17.87 -9.11 2.43
N THR A 165 -17.52 -8.46 3.55
CA THR A 165 -18.02 -8.82 4.88
C THR A 165 -19.31 -8.11 5.28
N MET A 166 -19.75 -7.10 4.52
CA MET A 166 -20.96 -6.31 4.77
C MET A 166 -22.17 -6.77 3.96
N SER A 167 -22.05 -7.76 3.09
CA SER A 167 -23.22 -8.39 2.46
C SER A 167 -24.07 -9.02 3.56
N PRO A 168 -25.33 -8.56 3.77
CA PRO A 168 -26.22 -9.27 4.66
C PRO A 168 -26.37 -10.70 4.11
N SER A 169 -26.12 -11.69 4.93
CA SER A 169 -26.51 -13.06 4.64
C SER A 169 -27.98 -13.01 4.18
N ARG A 170 -28.24 -13.38 2.93
CA ARG A 170 -29.62 -13.65 2.49
C ARG A 170 -30.15 -14.68 3.49
N LYS A 171 -30.95 -14.19 4.44
CA LYS A 171 -31.78 -15.09 5.22
C LYS A 171 -32.62 -15.85 4.22
N GLY A 172 -32.44 -17.17 4.28
CA GLY A 172 -33.11 -18.08 3.40
C GLY A 172 -34.60 -17.90 3.44
N ASP A 173 -35.16 -18.00 2.27
CA ASP A 173 -36.59 -18.21 2.07
C ASP A 173 -37.03 -19.50 2.74
N LEU A 174 -38.04 -19.33 3.57
CA LEU A 174 -38.96 -20.41 3.90
C LEU A 174 -40.01 -20.47 2.81
#